data_c58e73252c92ca42a02153dfc7506cc2
#
_entry.id   c58e73252c92ca42a02153dfc7506cc2
#
_cell.length_a   1.000
_cell.length_b   1.000
_cell.length_c   1.000
_cell.angle_alpha   90.00
_cell.angle_beta   90.00
_cell.angle_gamma   90.00
#
_symmetry.space_group_name_H-M   'P 1'
#
loop_
_entity.id
_entity.type
_entity.pdbx_description
1 polymer ?
#
loop_
_entity_poly.entity_id
_entity_poly.type
_entity_poly.pdbx_seq_one_letter_code
_entity_poly.pdbx_strand_id
1 'polypeptide(L)'
;MWAPGVHAGTRLDAIRAQGTLVCGVAPQDPGFALRQPDGSYQGLEIDLCRAVAAAVLGSSTQVRFVALDTVHEFLAEPRIDLVFHRLSWTLTREAPGQLEFGPVYFLEAGAQNRLEPLAPLLRSDDADFARIVRWVVQALLDAELQAVDQAYAQQAGARGPWPADATGMALGLPPDWARRMVAQVGNYAEIYERNLGAGAQRKLPRGPNRLWRDGGLLVPLLLH
;
A
#
# COMPACT_ATOMS: atom_id res chain seq x y z
N MET A 1 -13.89 -21.24 30.01
CA MET A 1 -13.77 -19.76 29.96
C MET A 1 -12.41 -19.47 29.36
N TRP A 2 -12.36 -19.20 28.05
CA TRP A 2 -11.12 -18.77 27.35
C TRP A 2 -11.00 -17.26 27.54
N ALA A 3 -9.97 -16.84 28.25
CA ALA A 3 -9.59 -15.43 28.27
C ALA A 3 -9.14 -15.05 26.85
N PRO A 4 -9.60 -13.94 26.26
CA PRO A 4 -9.02 -13.42 25.04
C PRO A 4 -7.56 -13.09 25.36
N GLY A 5 -6.64 -13.73 24.64
CA GLY A 5 -5.23 -13.42 24.75
C GLY A 5 -5.05 -11.92 24.45
N VAL A 6 -4.49 -11.20 25.39
CA VAL A 6 -3.95 -9.86 25.15
C VAL A 6 -2.82 -10.08 24.16
N HIS A 7 -3.06 -9.83 22.88
CA HIS A 7 -1.98 -9.70 21.92
C HIS A 7 -1.14 -8.53 22.40
N ALA A 8 0.09 -8.81 22.79
CA ALA A 8 1.07 -7.81 23.16
C ALA A 8 1.20 -6.81 22.00
N GLY A 9 1.31 -5.54 22.33
CA GLY A 9 1.32 -4.41 21.44
C GLY A 9 2.06 -4.67 20.13
N THR A 10 1.28 -4.67 19.11
CA THR A 10 1.70 -4.98 17.77
C THR A 10 2.33 -3.73 17.15
N ARG A 11 2.93 -3.87 15.99
CA ARG A 11 3.43 -2.75 15.20
C ARG A 11 2.34 -1.73 14.92
N LEU A 12 1.11 -2.20 14.69
CA LEU A 12 -0.06 -1.32 14.54
C LEU A 12 -0.25 -0.38 15.75
N ASP A 13 -0.13 -0.90 16.96
CA ASP A 13 -0.24 -0.08 18.18
C ASP A 13 0.91 0.91 18.30
N ALA A 14 2.13 0.50 17.92
CA ALA A 14 3.29 1.40 17.88
C ALA A 14 3.10 2.53 16.87
N ILE A 15 2.63 2.24 15.65
CA ILE A 15 2.31 3.25 14.62
C ILE A 15 1.29 4.26 15.15
N ARG A 16 0.23 3.78 15.82
CA ARG A 16 -0.80 4.65 16.40
C ARG A 16 -0.28 5.50 17.54
N ALA A 17 0.51 4.91 18.43
CA ALA A 17 1.10 5.64 19.54
C ALA A 17 2.07 6.75 19.07
N GLN A 18 2.80 6.51 17.99
CA GLN A 18 3.70 7.48 17.38
C GLN A 18 2.96 8.52 16.51
N GLY A 19 1.75 8.21 16.04
CA GLY A 19 1.00 9.04 15.10
C GLY A 19 1.67 9.19 13.72
N THR A 20 2.57 8.27 13.37
CA THR A 20 3.35 8.34 12.13
C THR A 20 3.68 6.95 11.64
N LEU A 21 3.39 6.67 10.37
CA LEU A 21 3.85 5.49 9.66
C LEU A 21 5.27 5.72 9.15
N VAL A 22 6.17 4.77 9.35
CA VAL A 22 7.54 4.85 8.80
C VAL A 22 7.67 3.88 7.63
N CYS A 23 7.80 4.45 6.43
CA CYS A 23 7.86 3.69 5.18
C CYS A 23 9.27 3.73 4.58
N GLY A 24 9.90 2.57 4.40
CA GLY A 24 11.16 2.42 3.67
C GLY A 24 10.90 2.43 2.15
N VAL A 25 11.69 3.20 1.41
CA VAL A 25 11.51 3.38 -0.04
C VAL A 25 12.85 3.52 -0.76
N ALA A 26 12.91 3.18 -2.04
CA ALA A 26 14.06 3.52 -2.88
C ALA A 26 14.10 5.04 -3.10
N PRO A 27 15.25 5.73 -2.90
CA PRO A 27 15.27 7.18 -2.98
C PRO A 27 15.37 7.75 -4.40
N GLN A 28 15.66 6.93 -5.42
CA GLN A 28 16.00 7.37 -6.77
C GLN A 28 15.36 6.49 -7.86
N ASP A 29 14.07 6.22 -7.75
CA ASP A 29 13.33 5.46 -8.75
C ASP A 29 12.16 6.28 -9.32
N PRO A 30 12.38 7.01 -10.45
CA PRO A 30 11.35 7.84 -11.04
C PRO A 30 10.07 7.06 -11.34
N GLY A 31 8.93 7.61 -10.95
CA GLY A 31 7.61 6.99 -11.07
C GLY A 31 7.24 6.03 -9.94
N PHE A 32 8.19 5.44 -9.24
CA PHE A 32 7.93 4.58 -8.07
C PHE A 32 8.23 5.30 -6.75
N ALA A 33 9.47 5.73 -6.54
CA ALA A 33 9.86 6.52 -5.38
C ALA A 33 11.02 7.45 -5.75
N LEU A 34 10.75 8.74 -5.81
CA LEU A 34 11.75 9.74 -6.17
C LEU A 34 11.78 10.85 -5.12
N ARG A 35 12.92 11.04 -4.50
CA ARG A 35 13.15 12.19 -3.62
C ARG A 35 13.34 13.45 -4.46
N GLN A 36 12.54 14.46 -4.17
CA GLN A 36 12.60 15.76 -4.82
C GLN A 36 13.67 16.66 -4.20
N PRO A 37 14.11 17.73 -4.92
CA PRO A 37 15.10 18.68 -4.39
C PRO A 37 14.68 19.37 -3.07
N ASP A 38 13.37 19.53 -2.85
CA ASP A 38 12.81 20.09 -1.61
C ASP A 38 12.74 19.10 -0.45
N GLY A 39 13.19 17.84 -0.69
CA GLY A 39 13.18 16.76 0.29
C GLY A 39 11.88 15.97 0.34
N SER A 40 10.83 16.37 -0.36
CA SER A 40 9.59 15.60 -0.50
C SER A 40 9.81 14.34 -1.34
N TYR A 41 8.84 13.42 -1.30
CA TYR A 41 8.86 12.20 -2.11
C TYR A 41 7.63 12.13 -3.01
N GLN A 42 7.81 11.61 -4.23
CA GLN A 42 6.76 11.35 -5.20
C GLN A 42 6.94 9.96 -5.82
N GLY A 43 5.82 9.33 -6.21
CA GLY A 43 5.85 8.04 -6.89
C GLY A 43 4.69 7.13 -6.46
N LEU A 44 4.47 6.06 -7.22
CA LEU A 44 3.43 5.08 -6.98
C LEU A 44 3.58 4.45 -5.58
N GLU A 45 4.78 4.05 -5.21
CA GLU A 45 5.07 3.46 -3.90
C GLU A 45 4.92 4.45 -2.75
N ILE A 46 5.22 5.73 -3.02
CA ILE A 46 4.99 6.81 -2.06
C ILE A 46 3.50 7.00 -1.78
N ASP A 47 2.67 6.96 -2.83
CA ASP A 47 1.22 7.07 -2.67
C ASP A 47 0.61 5.83 -2.01
N LEU A 48 1.17 4.64 -2.21
CA LEU A 48 0.77 3.43 -1.47
C LEU A 48 1.12 3.53 0.03
N CYS A 49 2.30 4.05 0.40
CA CYS A 49 2.62 4.36 1.80
C CYS A 49 1.63 5.37 2.40
N ARG A 50 1.29 6.42 1.65
CA ARG A 50 0.30 7.42 2.05
C ARG A 50 -1.09 6.82 2.23
N ALA A 51 -1.46 5.86 1.39
CA ALA A 51 -2.73 5.13 1.53
C ALA A 51 -2.79 4.35 2.84
N VAL A 52 -1.71 3.63 3.19
CA VAL A 52 -1.63 2.92 4.48
C VAL A 52 -1.74 3.90 5.65
N ALA A 53 -1.02 5.02 5.61
CA ALA A 53 -1.10 6.05 6.65
C ALA A 53 -2.52 6.63 6.77
N ALA A 54 -3.18 6.94 5.65
CA ALA A 54 -4.55 7.44 5.64
C ALA A 54 -5.55 6.43 6.24
N ALA A 55 -5.38 5.15 5.95
CA ALA A 55 -6.22 4.08 6.51
C ALA A 55 -6.03 3.91 8.02
N VAL A 56 -4.78 3.85 8.49
CA VAL A 56 -4.43 3.54 9.89
C VAL A 56 -4.57 4.75 10.81
N LEU A 57 -4.08 5.93 10.35
CA LEU A 57 -3.94 7.15 11.15
C LEU A 57 -4.95 8.23 10.79
N GLY A 58 -5.65 8.08 9.66
CA GLY A 58 -6.64 9.05 9.21
C GLY A 58 -6.09 10.16 8.32
N SER A 59 -4.79 10.23 8.11
CA SER A 59 -4.15 11.25 7.28
C SER A 59 -3.02 10.67 6.43
N SER A 60 -3.07 10.94 5.14
CA SER A 60 -2.04 10.56 4.16
C SER A 60 -0.70 11.31 4.38
N THR A 61 -0.71 12.36 5.19
CA THR A 61 0.50 13.12 5.54
C THR A 61 1.22 12.59 6.78
N GLN A 62 0.58 11.70 7.55
CA GLN A 62 1.16 11.07 8.73
C GLN A 62 2.09 9.89 8.33
N VAL A 63 2.98 10.14 7.41
CA VAL A 63 3.98 9.18 6.94
C VAL A 63 5.36 9.83 6.87
N ARG A 64 6.37 9.11 7.34
CA ARG A 64 7.78 9.47 7.20
C ARG A 64 8.45 8.46 6.28
N PHE A 65 9.15 8.95 5.28
CA PHE A 65 9.91 8.12 4.35
C PHE A 65 11.35 7.97 4.82
N VAL A 66 11.86 6.74 4.74
CA VAL A 66 13.26 6.39 4.99
C VAL A 66 13.83 5.84 3.70
N ALA A 67 14.87 6.50 3.20
CA ALA A 67 15.60 6.03 2.02
C ALA A 67 16.37 4.75 2.39
N LEU A 68 16.22 3.72 1.58
CA LEU A 68 16.95 2.46 1.68
C LEU A 68 17.66 2.20 0.36
N ASP A 69 18.96 1.98 0.41
CA ASP A 69 19.73 1.55 -0.77
C ASP A 69 19.55 0.04 -1.00
N THR A 70 19.36 -0.70 0.07
CA THR A 70 19.11 -2.14 0.03
C THR A 70 18.02 -2.57 1.01
N VAL A 71 17.35 -3.67 0.70
CA VAL A 71 16.36 -4.30 1.59
C VAL A 71 16.96 -4.80 2.90
N HIS A 72 18.27 -5.13 2.92
CA HIS A 72 18.93 -5.58 4.14
C HIS A 72 18.92 -4.54 5.25
N GLU A 73 18.88 -3.25 4.89
CA GLU A 73 18.78 -2.15 5.85
C GLU A 73 17.46 -2.16 6.61
N PHE A 74 16.39 -2.70 6.01
CA PHE A 74 15.11 -2.88 6.70
C PHE A 74 15.23 -3.81 7.92
N LEU A 75 16.00 -4.90 7.80
CA LEU A 75 16.21 -5.82 8.94
C LEU A 75 16.98 -5.15 10.07
N ALA A 76 17.93 -4.28 9.72
CA ALA A 76 18.76 -3.56 10.69
C ALA A 76 18.06 -2.35 11.34
N GLU A 77 16.96 -1.85 10.74
CA GLU A 77 16.26 -0.65 11.21
C GLU A 77 14.84 -1.00 11.72
N PRO A 78 14.69 -1.34 13.01
CA PRO A 78 13.41 -1.80 13.57
C PRO A 78 12.31 -0.75 13.58
N ARG A 79 12.65 0.54 13.37
CA ARG A 79 11.67 1.63 13.33
C ARG A 79 10.94 1.75 12.00
N ILE A 80 11.35 1.02 10.95
CA ILE A 80 10.64 0.97 9.68
C ILE A 80 9.50 -0.03 9.81
N ASP A 81 8.29 0.40 9.47
CA ASP A 81 7.07 -0.40 9.62
C ASP A 81 6.81 -1.29 8.42
N LEU A 82 7.00 -0.77 7.21
CA LEU A 82 6.89 -1.51 5.95
C LEU A 82 7.83 -0.91 4.90
N VAL A 83 8.06 -1.67 3.85
CA VAL A 83 8.94 -1.26 2.73
C VAL A 83 8.22 -1.44 1.40
N PHE A 84 8.20 -0.38 0.59
CA PHE A 84 7.93 -0.42 -0.84
C PHE A 84 9.22 -0.07 -1.57
N HIS A 85 9.77 -1.02 -2.35
CA HIS A 85 11.11 -0.85 -2.95
C HIS A 85 11.25 -1.66 -4.26
N ARG A 86 10.21 -1.71 -5.08
CA ARG A 86 10.13 -2.53 -6.30
C ARG A 86 10.65 -3.95 -6.08
N LEU A 87 10.23 -4.57 -4.99
CA LEU A 87 10.71 -5.89 -4.62
C LEU A 87 9.88 -6.98 -5.28
N SER A 88 10.52 -7.77 -6.12
CA SER A 88 9.91 -9.00 -6.64
C SER A 88 9.65 -9.98 -5.49
N TRP A 89 8.43 -10.46 -5.38
CA TRP A 89 8.08 -11.50 -4.40
C TRP A 89 8.74 -12.81 -4.79
N THR A 90 9.69 -13.24 -4.02
CA THR A 90 10.44 -14.49 -4.26
C THR A 90 10.53 -15.33 -3.01
N LEU A 91 10.52 -16.66 -3.20
CA LEU A 91 10.70 -17.62 -2.11
C LEU A 91 12.01 -17.38 -1.34
N THR A 92 13.08 -17.02 -2.04
CA THR A 92 14.41 -16.78 -1.42
C THR A 92 14.38 -15.64 -0.42
N ARG A 93 13.55 -14.61 -0.64
CA ARG A 93 13.43 -13.48 0.27
C ARG A 93 12.52 -13.79 1.46
N GLU A 94 11.51 -14.63 1.28
CA GLU A 94 10.50 -14.94 2.30
C GLU A 94 10.89 -16.17 3.15
N ALA A 95 11.58 -17.15 2.58
CA ALA A 95 11.90 -18.40 3.25
C ALA A 95 12.63 -18.30 4.60
N PRO A 96 13.47 -17.27 4.89
CA PRO A 96 14.05 -17.11 6.23
C PRO A 96 13.04 -16.82 7.35
N GLY A 97 11.78 -16.48 7.02
CA GLY A 97 10.66 -16.39 7.96
C GLY A 97 10.62 -15.13 8.85
N GLN A 98 11.55 -14.19 8.68
CA GLN A 98 11.57 -12.94 9.41
C GLN A 98 10.72 -11.86 8.74
N LEU A 99 10.47 -12.04 7.46
CA LEU A 99 9.77 -11.11 6.59
C LEU A 99 8.65 -11.84 5.85
N GLU A 100 7.60 -11.11 5.53
CA GLU A 100 6.52 -11.57 4.67
C GLU A 100 6.21 -10.53 3.61
N PHE A 101 5.75 -10.98 2.46
CA PHE A 101 5.26 -10.11 1.42
C PHE A 101 3.78 -9.79 1.62
N GLY A 102 3.43 -8.53 1.41
CA GLY A 102 2.05 -8.09 1.31
C GLY A 102 1.43 -8.40 -0.07
N PRO A 103 0.34 -7.74 -0.44
CA PRO A 103 -0.33 -7.97 -1.71
C PRO A 103 0.52 -7.47 -2.89
N VAL A 104 0.43 -8.17 -4.02
CA VAL A 104 1.02 -7.67 -5.27
C VAL A 104 0.32 -6.36 -5.65
N TYR A 105 1.12 -5.30 -5.81
CA TYR A 105 0.63 -3.98 -6.21
C TYR A 105 1.04 -3.61 -7.64
N PHE A 106 2.02 -4.30 -8.23
CA PHE A 106 2.52 -4.04 -9.57
C PHE A 106 3.09 -5.31 -10.19
N LEU A 107 2.92 -5.46 -11.49
CA LEU A 107 3.49 -6.56 -12.28
C LEU A 107 4.50 -5.94 -13.26
N GLU A 108 5.76 -6.24 -13.06
CA GLU A 108 6.86 -5.75 -13.88
C GLU A 108 7.27 -6.77 -14.94
N ALA A 109 7.61 -6.28 -16.13
CA ALA A 109 8.20 -7.13 -17.15
C ALA A 109 9.64 -7.46 -16.76
N GLY A 110 9.88 -8.69 -16.41
CA GLY A 110 11.19 -9.22 -16.06
C GLY A 110 11.92 -9.86 -17.25
N ALA A 111 13.07 -10.43 -16.95
CA ALA A 111 13.85 -11.17 -17.94
C ALA A 111 13.10 -12.40 -18.48
N GLN A 112 13.47 -12.86 -19.69
CA GLN A 112 12.92 -14.08 -20.30
C GLN A 112 11.38 -14.07 -20.47
N ASN A 113 10.79 -12.90 -20.70
CA ASN A 113 9.34 -12.73 -20.86
C ASN A 113 8.52 -13.19 -19.63
N ARG A 114 9.10 -13.12 -18.44
CA ARG A 114 8.42 -13.40 -17.16
C ARG A 114 7.86 -12.12 -16.58
N LEU A 115 6.75 -12.22 -15.87
CA LEU A 115 6.26 -11.12 -15.03
C LEU A 115 6.81 -11.31 -13.61
N GLU A 116 7.30 -10.23 -13.06
CA GLU A 116 7.75 -10.15 -11.67
C GLU A 116 6.66 -9.48 -10.83
N PRO A 117 6.04 -10.20 -9.89
CA PRO A 117 5.08 -9.60 -8.97
C PRO A 117 5.82 -8.77 -7.93
N LEU A 118 5.58 -7.47 -7.93
CA LEU A 118 6.12 -6.57 -6.91
C LEU A 118 5.14 -6.46 -5.75
N ALA A 119 5.65 -6.62 -4.55
CA ALA A 119 4.86 -6.57 -3.32
C ALA A 119 5.62 -5.82 -2.21
N PRO A 120 4.89 -5.17 -1.28
CA PRO A 120 5.53 -4.57 -0.11
C PRO A 120 6.10 -5.65 0.80
N LEU A 121 7.15 -5.31 1.52
CA LEU A 121 7.78 -6.18 2.49
C LEU A 121 7.44 -5.71 3.90
N LEU A 122 7.03 -6.65 4.74
CA LEU A 122 6.67 -6.45 6.14
C LEU A 122 7.47 -7.39 7.03
N ARG A 123 7.47 -7.13 8.33
CA ARG A 123 7.94 -8.12 9.30
C ARG A 123 6.84 -9.14 9.57
N SER A 124 7.22 -10.40 9.74
CA SER A 124 6.28 -11.50 9.98
C SER A 124 5.75 -11.53 11.44
N ASP A 125 6.05 -10.51 12.24
CA ASP A 125 5.68 -10.42 13.65
C ASP A 125 4.32 -9.76 13.91
N ASP A 126 3.65 -9.22 12.89
CA ASP A 126 2.33 -8.56 13.00
C ASP A 126 1.40 -8.90 11.82
N ALA A 127 0.71 -10.03 11.94
CA ALA A 127 -0.25 -10.47 10.94
C ALA A 127 -1.47 -9.54 10.79
N ASP A 128 -1.81 -8.77 11.83
CA ASP A 128 -2.91 -7.80 11.77
C ASP A 128 -2.52 -6.60 10.91
N PHE A 129 -1.31 -6.09 11.08
CA PHE A 129 -0.80 -5.01 10.22
C PHE A 129 -0.64 -5.46 8.76
N ALA A 130 -0.12 -6.67 8.53
CA ALA A 130 -0.02 -7.25 7.19
C ALA A 130 -1.40 -7.39 6.51
N ARG A 131 -2.42 -7.79 7.29
CA ARG A 131 -3.81 -7.85 6.82
C ARG A 131 -4.35 -6.47 6.43
N ILE A 132 -4.05 -5.43 7.23
CA ILE A 132 -4.42 -4.05 6.91
C ILE A 132 -3.77 -3.61 5.60
N VAL A 133 -2.46 -3.79 5.42
CA VAL A 133 -1.75 -3.42 4.19
C VAL A 133 -2.36 -4.13 2.98
N ARG A 134 -2.73 -5.40 3.13
CA ARG A 134 -3.44 -6.15 2.07
C ARG A 134 -4.75 -5.48 1.69
N TRP A 135 -5.60 -5.19 2.67
CA TRP A 135 -6.91 -4.62 2.39
C TRP A 135 -6.86 -3.18 1.91
N VAL A 136 -5.82 -2.42 2.27
CA VAL A 136 -5.57 -1.08 1.71
C VAL A 136 -5.35 -1.16 0.20
N VAL A 137 -4.47 -2.04 -0.28
CA VAL A 137 -4.24 -2.20 -1.72
C VAL A 137 -5.50 -2.73 -2.43
N GLN A 138 -6.19 -3.69 -1.83
CA GLN A 138 -7.42 -4.23 -2.41
C GLN A 138 -8.54 -3.17 -2.50
N ALA A 139 -8.67 -2.31 -1.52
CA ALA A 139 -9.66 -1.23 -1.53
C ALA A 139 -9.35 -0.17 -2.62
N LEU A 140 -8.07 0.12 -2.90
CA LEU A 140 -7.69 0.99 -4.03
C LEU A 140 -8.07 0.37 -5.38
N LEU A 141 -7.84 -0.93 -5.55
CA LEU A 141 -8.21 -1.67 -6.78
C LEU A 141 -9.73 -1.80 -6.93
N ASP A 142 -10.47 -2.03 -5.84
CA ASP A 142 -11.91 -2.14 -5.89
C ASP A 142 -12.58 -0.79 -6.14
N ALA A 143 -12.03 0.30 -5.61
CA ALA A 143 -12.46 1.66 -5.95
C ALA A 143 -12.27 1.96 -7.45
N GLU A 144 -11.16 1.52 -8.06
CA GLU A 144 -10.99 1.60 -9.52
C GLU A 144 -12.04 0.75 -10.24
N LEU A 145 -12.27 -0.50 -9.79
CA LEU A 145 -13.26 -1.40 -10.39
C LEU A 145 -14.66 -0.79 -10.39
N GLN A 146 -15.02 -0.07 -9.34
CA GLN A 146 -16.33 0.58 -9.16
C GLN A 146 -16.37 2.01 -9.73
N ALA A 147 -15.29 2.46 -10.38
CA ALA A 147 -15.15 3.81 -10.92
C ALA A 147 -15.35 4.92 -9.87
N VAL A 148 -14.93 4.67 -8.64
CA VAL A 148 -14.92 5.64 -7.55
C VAL A 148 -13.57 6.33 -7.53
N ASP A 149 -13.53 7.58 -7.94
CA ASP A 149 -12.33 8.41 -7.95
C ASP A 149 -12.18 9.26 -6.66
N GLN A 150 -11.07 9.97 -6.57
CA GLN A 150 -10.78 10.85 -5.44
C GLN A 150 -11.85 11.92 -5.24
N ALA A 151 -12.27 12.56 -6.32
CA ALA A 151 -13.23 13.66 -6.27
C ALA A 151 -14.61 13.18 -5.79
N TYR A 152 -15.04 12.00 -6.24
CA TYR A 152 -16.27 11.38 -5.76
C TYR A 152 -16.17 10.99 -4.29
N ALA A 153 -15.07 10.36 -3.85
CA ALA A 153 -14.87 9.95 -2.46
C ALA A 153 -14.84 11.13 -1.46
N GLN A 154 -14.49 12.34 -1.92
CA GLN A 154 -14.50 13.57 -1.13
C GLN A 154 -15.92 14.10 -0.86
N GLN A 155 -16.92 13.69 -1.64
CA GLN A 155 -18.27 14.17 -1.47
C GLN A 155 -18.89 13.65 -0.18
N ALA A 156 -19.66 14.49 0.51
CA ALA A 156 -20.38 14.07 1.71
C ALA A 156 -21.42 12.99 1.34
N GLY A 157 -21.37 11.85 2.05
CA GLY A 157 -22.28 10.74 1.81
C GLY A 157 -21.98 9.93 0.55
N ALA A 158 -20.78 10.08 -0.05
CA ALA A 158 -20.35 9.26 -1.18
C ALA A 158 -20.57 7.78 -0.92
N ARG A 159 -21.31 7.14 -1.82
CA ARG A 159 -21.51 5.68 -1.80
C ARG A 159 -20.44 5.03 -2.65
N GLY A 160 -19.98 3.84 -2.25
CA GLY A 160 -18.92 3.15 -2.97
C GLY A 160 -18.70 1.74 -2.42
N PRO A 161 -17.66 1.06 -2.86
CA PRO A 161 -17.32 -0.29 -2.41
C PRO A 161 -16.69 -0.23 -1.00
N TRP A 162 -17.32 0.51 -0.11
CA TRP A 162 -16.82 0.65 1.24
C TRP A 162 -17.22 -0.56 2.06
N PRO A 163 -16.29 -1.15 2.81
CA PRO A 163 -16.64 -2.24 3.72
C PRO A 163 -17.62 -1.73 4.78
N ALA A 164 -18.45 -2.62 5.28
CA ALA A 164 -19.32 -2.29 6.41
C ALA A 164 -18.48 -1.81 7.61
N ASP A 165 -19.03 -0.88 8.39
CA ASP A 165 -18.34 -0.28 9.54
C ASP A 165 -17.77 -1.33 10.51
N ALA A 166 -18.54 -2.39 10.78
CA ALA A 166 -18.11 -3.50 11.63
C ALA A 166 -16.87 -4.23 11.09
N THR A 167 -16.73 -4.31 9.76
CA THR A 167 -15.56 -4.94 9.11
C THR A 167 -14.30 -4.09 9.31
N GLY A 168 -14.41 -2.77 9.16
CA GLY A 168 -13.31 -1.84 9.45
C GLY A 168 -12.88 -1.95 10.91
N MET A 169 -13.83 -1.93 11.83
CA MET A 169 -13.55 -2.08 13.26
C MET A 169 -12.91 -3.43 13.61
N ALA A 170 -13.30 -4.52 12.96
CA ALA A 170 -12.69 -5.84 13.15
C ALA A 170 -11.22 -5.88 12.68
N LEU A 171 -10.84 -5.04 11.72
CA LEU A 171 -9.44 -4.81 11.35
C LEU A 171 -8.74 -3.81 12.27
N GLY A 172 -9.46 -3.26 13.25
CA GLY A 172 -8.97 -2.17 14.08
C GLY A 172 -8.91 -0.83 13.36
N LEU A 173 -9.52 -0.66 12.20
CA LEU A 173 -9.56 0.60 11.45
C LEU A 173 -10.84 1.39 11.76
N PRO A 174 -10.84 2.72 11.56
CA PRO A 174 -12.06 3.51 11.65
C PRO A 174 -13.11 3.03 10.62
N PRO A 175 -14.41 3.20 10.88
CA PRO A 175 -15.47 2.73 9.99
C PRO A 175 -15.35 3.25 8.55
N ASP A 176 -14.92 4.49 8.37
CA ASP A 176 -14.82 5.17 7.07
C ASP A 176 -13.43 5.10 6.43
N TRP A 177 -12.56 4.22 6.92
CA TRP A 177 -11.15 4.17 6.52
C TRP A 177 -10.92 4.11 5.00
N ALA A 178 -11.68 3.27 4.30
CA ALA A 178 -11.50 3.06 2.86
C ALA A 178 -11.90 4.30 2.05
N ARG A 179 -13.09 4.87 2.35
CA ARG A 179 -13.52 6.12 1.71
C ARG A 179 -12.54 7.26 1.97
N ARG A 180 -12.13 7.44 3.22
CA ARG A 180 -11.19 8.50 3.63
C ARG A 180 -9.83 8.34 2.97
N MET A 181 -9.36 7.12 2.81
CA MET A 181 -8.13 6.82 2.09
C MET A 181 -8.24 7.22 0.62
N VAL A 182 -9.27 6.76 -0.10
CA VAL A 182 -9.48 7.12 -1.52
C VAL A 182 -9.68 8.63 -1.68
N ALA A 183 -10.40 9.28 -0.77
CA ALA A 183 -10.58 10.74 -0.78
C ALA A 183 -9.25 11.53 -0.67
N GLN A 184 -8.21 10.93 -0.10
CA GLN A 184 -6.91 11.59 0.08
C GLN A 184 -5.89 11.22 -1.01
N VAL A 185 -5.86 9.97 -1.46
CA VAL A 185 -4.83 9.49 -2.40
C VAL A 185 -5.36 9.12 -3.79
N GLY A 186 -6.68 9.02 -3.95
CA GLY A 186 -7.32 8.51 -5.16
C GLY A 186 -7.42 6.98 -5.18
N ASN A 187 -8.00 6.43 -6.24
CA ASN A 187 -8.01 4.99 -6.50
C ASN A 187 -6.71 4.53 -7.17
N TYR A 188 -6.56 3.23 -7.43
CA TYR A 188 -5.31 2.71 -8.01
C TYR A 188 -5.04 3.26 -9.42
N ALA A 189 -6.07 3.48 -10.26
CA ALA A 189 -5.89 4.06 -11.59
C ALA A 189 -5.35 5.49 -11.51
N GLU A 190 -5.87 6.32 -10.59
CA GLU A 190 -5.41 7.69 -10.40
C GLU A 190 -3.97 7.74 -9.87
N ILE A 191 -3.64 6.86 -8.93
CA ILE A 191 -2.27 6.71 -8.42
C ILE A 191 -1.33 6.30 -9.57
N TYR A 192 -1.73 5.33 -10.40
CA TYR A 192 -0.95 4.89 -11.54
C TYR A 192 -0.74 6.02 -12.55
N GLU A 193 -1.83 6.65 -13.01
CA GLU A 193 -1.78 7.69 -14.05
C GLU A 193 -0.94 8.89 -13.61
N ARG A 194 -1.05 9.31 -12.37
CA ARG A 194 -0.27 10.42 -11.81
C ARG A 194 1.24 10.16 -11.81
N ASN A 195 1.65 8.90 -11.55
CA ASN A 195 3.04 8.56 -11.33
C ASN A 195 3.73 7.89 -12.52
N LEU A 196 2.98 7.17 -13.35
CA LEU A 196 3.49 6.34 -14.45
C LEU A 196 2.73 6.55 -15.77
N GLY A 197 1.68 7.36 -15.78
CA GLY A 197 0.86 7.63 -16.94
C GLY A 197 1.50 8.57 -17.94
N ALA A 198 0.70 9.04 -18.90
CA ALA A 198 1.17 9.82 -20.05
C ALA A 198 1.86 11.13 -19.67
N GLY A 199 1.46 11.77 -18.56
CA GLY A 199 2.03 13.01 -18.04
C GLY A 199 3.23 12.83 -17.11
N ALA A 200 3.54 11.61 -16.70
CA ALA A 200 4.59 11.33 -15.74
C ALA A 200 6.01 11.43 -16.32
N GLN A 201 7.00 11.61 -15.44
CA GLN A 201 8.41 11.59 -15.82
C GLN A 201 8.82 10.23 -16.44
N ARG A 202 8.40 9.14 -15.80
CA ARG A 202 8.52 7.78 -16.33
C ARG A 202 7.16 7.34 -16.90
N LYS A 203 7.09 7.12 -18.18
CA LYS A 203 5.85 6.70 -18.84
C LYS A 203 5.86 5.19 -19.03
N LEU A 204 4.94 4.52 -18.36
CA LEU A 204 4.76 3.08 -18.52
C LEU A 204 3.30 2.81 -18.91
N PRO A 205 3.07 2.05 -20.01
CA PRO A 205 1.72 1.58 -20.31
C PRO A 205 1.27 0.62 -19.21
N ARG A 206 0.02 0.70 -18.80
CA ARG A 206 -0.51 -0.16 -17.72
C ARG A 206 -0.34 -1.66 -18.02
N GLY A 207 -0.55 -2.09 -19.25
CA GLY A 207 -0.35 -3.48 -19.65
C GLY A 207 -0.98 -4.46 -18.67
N PRO A 208 -0.19 -5.36 -18.04
CA PRO A 208 -0.66 -6.32 -17.06
C PRO A 208 -1.23 -5.65 -15.77
N ASN A 209 -0.89 -4.39 -15.52
CA ASN A 209 -1.34 -3.62 -14.36
C ASN A 209 -2.73 -2.99 -14.54
N ARG A 210 -3.45 -3.32 -15.60
CA ARG A 210 -4.88 -3.05 -15.72
C ARG A 210 -5.68 -4.08 -14.92
N LEU A 211 -6.92 -3.71 -14.59
CA LEU A 211 -7.85 -4.67 -14.04
C LEU A 211 -8.14 -5.82 -15.04
N TRP A 212 -8.45 -6.99 -14.51
CA TRP A 212 -8.77 -8.17 -15.31
C TRP A 212 -9.85 -7.93 -16.38
N ARG A 213 -10.87 -7.15 -16.04
CA ARG A 213 -11.96 -6.79 -16.98
C ARG A 213 -11.49 -5.96 -18.17
N ASP A 214 -10.37 -5.25 -18.03
CA ASP A 214 -9.78 -4.38 -19.04
C ASP A 214 -8.58 -5.06 -19.73
N GLY A 215 -8.47 -6.40 -19.59
CA GLY A 215 -7.41 -7.20 -20.21
C GLY A 215 -6.08 -7.18 -19.45
N GLY A 216 -6.07 -6.77 -18.19
CA GLY A 216 -4.92 -6.87 -17.29
C GLY A 216 -4.97 -8.09 -16.39
N LEU A 217 -4.16 -8.10 -15.34
CA LEU A 217 -4.02 -9.22 -14.40
C LEU A 217 -4.34 -8.84 -12.94
N LEU A 218 -4.66 -7.57 -12.67
CA LEU A 218 -5.03 -7.16 -11.32
C LEU A 218 -6.50 -7.53 -11.05
N VAL A 219 -6.71 -8.32 -10.01
CA VAL A 219 -8.03 -8.77 -9.58
C VAL A 219 -8.28 -8.24 -8.17
N PRO A 220 -9.22 -7.31 -7.99
CA PRO A 220 -9.63 -6.88 -6.67
C PRO A 220 -10.30 -8.02 -5.90
N LEU A 221 -10.02 -8.12 -4.62
CA LEU A 221 -10.77 -8.97 -3.69
C LEU A 221 -12.02 -8.23 -3.23
N LEU A 222 -13.07 -8.99 -2.93
CA LEU A 222 -14.35 -8.43 -2.48
C LEU A 222 -14.23 -7.86 -1.06
N LEU A 223 -14.73 -6.64 -0.85
CA LEU A 223 -14.71 -5.95 0.44
C LEU A 223 -15.95 -6.22 1.31
N HIS A 224 -16.89 -7.03 0.83
CA HIS A 224 -18.17 -7.39 1.51
C HIS A 224 -18.22 -8.86 1.86
#